data_1349e689ac6d5a29165c5d20a25d3048
#
_entry.id   1349e689ac6d5a29165c5d20a25d3048
#
_cell.length_a   1.000
_cell.length_b   1.000
_cell.length_c   1.000
_cell.angle_alpha   90.00
_cell.angle_beta   90.00
_cell.angle_gamma   90.00
#
_symmetry.space_group_name_H-M   'P 1'
#
loop_
_entity.id
_entity.type
_entity.pdbx_description
1 polymer ?
#
loop_
_entity_poly.entity_id
_entity_poly.type
_entity_poly.pdbx_seq_one_letter_code
_entity_poly.pdbx_strand_id
1 'polypeptide(L)'
;MKKLLFLVLIIVSCNNSNEKPYHNYETRFEISEGTETATYQETIDYYTKLANDYSEISIETIGETDSGKPLHIVTLNANANSFDFEKLKKDNRILLINNGIHPGESDGIDATMMLFRDIVQGVIKAPKNTILVTIPIYNVGGSLNRNSGTRTNQNGPKSYGFRGNARNYDLNRDFIKSDTKNAKTFAKIFHMVQPDVFIDNHVSNGADYQYTLTHLFTQHNKLGGVLGDYLHNEIMPQLEKKLEAKDWDITPYVNVFNRTPESGFSQFKDSPRYSTGYTTLFNTLGMMVETHMLKPYKQRVEGTYELMKSMIEITETQGEKISELRKKQFSTWTVGSDYPLAWKIDTTKSSTLNFKGFEGKIIESELTGAKRLKYDNNKPFTKDLKYQNYFKSTNSVRI
;
A
#
# COMPACT_ATOMS: atom_id res chain seq x y z
N MET A 1 36.68 34.96 66.04
CA MET A 1 35.75 35.06 64.91
C MET A 1 36.22 34.12 63.78
N LYS A 2 35.68 32.93 63.70
CA LYS A 2 36.02 31.96 62.64
C LYS A 2 35.10 32.19 61.43
N LYS A 3 35.64 32.55 60.24
CA LYS A 3 34.95 32.69 59.01
C LYS A 3 34.78 31.30 58.38
N LEU A 4 33.52 30.80 58.25
CA LEU A 4 33.18 29.58 57.58
C LEU A 4 33.02 29.90 56.10
N LEU A 5 33.86 29.32 55.23
CA LEU A 5 33.78 29.44 53.80
C LEU A 5 32.84 28.31 53.28
N PHE A 6 31.65 28.68 52.73
CA PHE A 6 30.76 27.75 52.07
C PHE A 6 31.21 27.57 50.61
N LEU A 7 31.69 26.39 50.27
CA LEU A 7 32.02 26.01 48.91
C LEU A 7 30.72 25.47 48.25
N VAL A 8 30.14 26.25 47.35
CA VAL A 8 28.98 25.79 46.55
C VAL A 8 29.50 25.01 45.34
N LEU A 9 29.37 23.69 45.38
CA LEU A 9 29.61 22.84 44.22
C LEU A 9 28.41 22.98 43.25
N ILE A 10 28.60 23.67 42.14
CA ILE A 10 27.65 23.66 41.02
C ILE A 10 27.89 22.37 40.24
N ILE A 11 27.00 21.39 40.43
CA ILE A 11 26.93 20.20 39.58
C ILE A 11 26.26 20.63 38.27
N VAL A 12 27.05 20.89 37.24
CA VAL A 12 26.53 21.00 35.86
C VAL A 12 26.20 19.58 35.38
N SER A 13 24.97 19.21 35.51
CA SER A 13 24.44 18.01 34.86
C SER A 13 24.34 18.30 33.36
N CYS A 14 25.32 17.83 32.59
CA CYS A 14 25.17 17.73 31.14
C CYS A 14 24.11 16.64 30.84
N ASN A 15 22.87 17.03 30.74
CA ASN A 15 21.86 16.21 30.07
C ASN A 15 22.25 16.18 28.59
N ASN A 16 22.95 15.15 28.15
CA ASN A 16 23.00 14.77 26.75
C ASN A 16 21.62 14.18 26.38
N SER A 17 20.65 15.04 26.19
CA SER A 17 19.46 14.66 25.44
C SER A 17 19.89 14.52 23.98
N ASN A 18 20.00 13.28 23.49
CA ASN A 18 20.06 12.97 22.06
C ASN A 18 18.69 13.25 21.44
N GLU A 19 18.12 14.42 21.66
CA GLU A 19 16.92 14.86 20.97
C GLU A 19 17.33 15.16 19.53
N LYS A 20 16.82 14.34 18.59
CA LYS A 20 16.97 14.61 17.17
C LYS A 20 16.37 16.01 16.89
N PRO A 21 17.01 16.83 16.05
CA PRO A 21 16.47 18.14 15.73
C PRO A 21 15.09 17.97 15.08
N TYR A 22 14.06 18.55 15.71
CA TYR A 22 12.73 18.61 15.12
C TYR A 22 12.76 19.68 14.01
N HIS A 23 12.62 19.23 12.77
CA HIS A 23 12.47 20.11 11.62
C HIS A 23 11.01 20.09 11.17
N ASN A 24 10.49 21.24 10.77
CA ASN A 24 9.18 21.31 10.14
C ASN A 24 9.26 20.73 8.71
N TYR A 25 8.70 19.53 8.53
CA TYR A 25 8.58 18.81 7.25
C TYR A 25 7.12 18.68 6.87
N GLU A 26 6.39 19.79 6.86
CA GLU A 26 5.00 19.77 6.38
C GLU A 26 4.96 19.43 4.89
N THR A 27 4.13 18.46 4.55
CA THR A 27 3.85 18.08 3.17
C THR A 27 2.88 19.05 2.51
N ARG A 28 2.77 19.01 1.19
CA ARG A 28 1.73 19.78 0.45
C ARG A 28 0.33 19.46 0.97
N PHE A 29 0.08 18.20 1.30
CA PHE A 29 -1.18 17.73 1.88
C PHE A 29 -1.50 18.45 3.21
N GLU A 30 -0.53 18.53 4.12
CA GLU A 30 -0.70 19.18 5.42
C GLU A 30 -0.88 20.69 5.28
N ILE A 31 -0.03 21.36 4.50
CA ILE A 31 -0.13 22.82 4.25
C ILE A 31 -1.47 23.19 3.63
N SER A 32 -2.04 22.33 2.80
CA SER A 32 -3.32 22.57 2.12
C SER A 32 -4.54 22.09 2.92
N GLU A 33 -4.34 21.65 4.17
CA GLU A 33 -5.40 21.09 5.04
C GLU A 33 -6.10 19.86 4.40
N GLY A 34 -5.35 19.06 3.63
CA GLY A 34 -5.84 17.83 3.00
C GLY A 34 -6.55 18.03 1.66
N THR A 35 -6.31 19.12 0.96
CA THR A 35 -6.97 19.41 -0.33
C THR A 35 -6.06 19.25 -1.56
N GLU A 36 -4.74 19.20 -1.37
CA GLU A 36 -3.76 19.08 -2.45
C GLU A 36 -2.80 17.92 -2.20
N THR A 37 -2.22 17.40 -3.26
CA THR A 37 -1.15 16.38 -3.23
C THR A 37 0.14 16.94 -3.78
N ALA A 38 1.27 16.40 -3.29
CA ALA A 38 2.59 16.76 -3.77
C ALA A 38 2.77 16.46 -5.27
N THR A 39 3.52 17.31 -5.95
CA THR A 39 4.01 17.04 -7.31
C THR A 39 5.16 16.04 -7.28
N TYR A 40 5.55 15.51 -8.45
CA TYR A 40 6.73 14.64 -8.54
C TYR A 40 7.98 15.30 -7.95
N GLN A 41 8.23 16.56 -8.31
CA GLN A 41 9.42 17.28 -7.85
C GLN A 41 9.38 17.52 -6.33
N GLU A 42 8.24 18.00 -5.80
CA GLU A 42 8.07 18.19 -4.35
C GLU A 42 8.28 16.88 -3.58
N THR A 43 7.80 15.75 -4.12
CA THR A 43 7.98 14.43 -3.49
C THR A 43 9.46 14.03 -3.44
N ILE A 44 10.21 14.19 -4.55
CA ILE A 44 11.62 13.82 -4.59
C ILE A 44 12.46 14.76 -3.73
N ASP A 45 12.20 16.07 -3.77
CA ASP A 45 12.90 17.07 -2.94
C ASP A 45 12.67 16.81 -1.44
N TYR A 46 11.44 16.43 -1.07
CA TYR A 46 11.09 16.07 0.30
C TYR A 46 11.93 14.88 0.81
N TYR A 47 11.96 13.78 0.07
CA TYR A 47 12.75 12.60 0.46
C TYR A 47 14.25 12.87 0.40
N THR A 48 14.73 13.69 -0.53
CA THR A 48 16.13 14.12 -0.59
C THR A 48 16.50 14.89 0.66
N LYS A 49 15.64 15.81 1.11
CA LYS A 49 15.84 16.57 2.35
C LYS A 49 15.84 15.64 3.56
N LEU A 50 14.89 14.71 3.67
CA LEU A 50 14.88 13.72 4.76
C LEU A 50 16.15 12.88 4.78
N ALA A 51 16.64 12.41 3.62
CA ALA A 51 17.87 11.62 3.53
C ALA A 51 19.14 12.42 3.89
N ASN A 52 19.14 13.72 3.66
CA ASN A 52 20.26 14.59 4.08
C ASN A 52 20.27 14.84 5.59
N ASP A 53 19.11 14.89 6.22
CA ASP A 53 18.98 15.28 7.63
C ASP A 53 18.90 14.07 8.59
N TYR A 54 18.54 12.88 8.07
CA TYR A 54 18.38 11.64 8.86
C TYR A 54 19.17 10.49 8.24
N SER A 55 20.17 9.99 8.96
CA SER A 55 21.01 8.86 8.53
C SER A 55 20.25 7.54 8.34
N GLU A 56 19.03 7.45 8.87
CA GLU A 56 18.13 6.32 8.74
C GLU A 56 17.46 6.24 7.37
N ILE A 57 17.56 7.29 6.56
CA ILE A 57 16.94 7.36 5.22
C ILE A 57 18.00 7.43 4.13
N SER A 58 17.77 6.67 3.07
CA SER A 58 18.50 6.76 1.80
C SER A 58 17.52 6.93 0.66
N ILE A 59 17.89 7.74 -0.34
CA ILE A 59 17.18 7.83 -1.62
C ILE A 59 18.13 7.43 -2.75
N GLU A 60 17.69 6.52 -3.61
CA GLU A 60 18.51 5.98 -4.70
C GLU A 60 17.76 6.01 -6.05
N THR A 61 18.48 6.35 -7.10
CA THR A 61 18.02 6.21 -8.48
C THR A 61 18.34 4.80 -8.98
N ILE A 62 17.32 4.03 -9.38
CA ILE A 62 17.51 2.63 -9.77
C ILE A 62 17.53 2.44 -11.31
N GLY A 63 16.73 3.21 -12.02
CA GLY A 63 16.67 3.11 -13.46
C GLY A 63 15.74 4.13 -14.11
N GLU A 64 15.50 3.95 -15.39
CA GLU A 64 14.71 4.87 -16.21
C GLU A 64 13.22 4.53 -16.18
N THR A 65 12.42 5.54 -16.52
CA THR A 65 11.00 5.40 -16.88
C THR A 65 10.78 5.83 -18.34
N ASP A 66 9.62 5.54 -18.90
CA ASP A 66 9.28 5.99 -20.27
C ASP A 66 9.16 7.52 -20.42
N SER A 67 9.14 8.26 -19.30
CA SER A 67 9.16 9.73 -19.32
C SER A 67 10.56 10.34 -19.50
N GLY A 68 11.61 9.53 -19.48
CA GLY A 68 12.99 10.00 -19.44
C GLY A 68 13.45 10.48 -18.05
N LYS A 69 12.55 10.56 -17.07
CA LYS A 69 12.90 10.82 -15.68
C LYS A 69 13.20 9.49 -14.95
N PRO A 70 14.07 9.50 -13.93
CA PRO A 70 14.44 8.29 -13.22
C PRO A 70 13.33 7.78 -12.30
N LEU A 71 13.40 6.49 -11.97
CA LEU A 71 12.64 5.87 -10.90
C LEU A 71 13.52 5.74 -9.67
N HIS A 72 13.00 6.20 -8.53
CA HIS A 72 13.69 6.20 -7.25
C HIS A 72 13.09 5.18 -6.29
N ILE A 73 13.92 4.69 -5.38
CA ILE A 73 13.48 4.09 -4.13
C ILE A 73 13.93 4.95 -2.96
N VAL A 74 13.16 4.92 -1.89
CA VAL A 74 13.57 5.47 -0.59
C VAL A 74 13.55 4.34 0.41
N THR A 75 14.67 4.16 1.11
CA THR A 75 14.83 3.12 2.14
C THR A 75 14.90 3.78 3.50
N LEU A 76 14.11 3.28 4.44
CA LEU A 76 14.19 3.63 5.86
C LEU A 76 14.68 2.41 6.64
N ASN A 77 15.85 2.56 7.25
CA ASN A 77 16.46 1.60 8.16
C ASN A 77 16.72 2.28 9.52
N ALA A 78 15.88 2.00 10.49
CA ALA A 78 15.96 2.62 11.81
C ALA A 78 17.30 2.39 12.54
N ASN A 79 18.06 1.34 12.15
CA ASN A 79 19.38 1.07 12.69
C ASN A 79 20.49 1.85 11.99
N ALA A 80 20.24 2.46 10.84
CA ALA A 80 21.16 3.27 10.03
C ALA A 80 22.53 2.59 9.72
N ASN A 81 22.60 1.26 9.80
CA ASN A 81 23.85 0.50 9.72
C ASN A 81 24.22 0.06 8.30
N SER A 82 23.27 0.04 7.38
CA SER A 82 23.46 -0.35 5.98
C SER A 82 22.22 -0.03 5.14
N PHE A 83 22.43 0.18 3.83
CA PHE A 83 21.37 0.18 2.81
C PHE A 83 21.61 -0.88 1.73
N ASP A 84 22.56 -1.79 1.97
CA ASP A 84 22.84 -2.94 1.11
C ASP A 84 21.81 -4.06 1.37
N PHE A 85 20.91 -4.31 0.43
CA PHE A 85 19.84 -5.30 0.54
C PHE A 85 20.36 -6.74 0.74
N GLU A 86 21.56 -7.08 0.20
CA GLU A 86 22.14 -8.41 0.42
C GLU A 86 22.55 -8.64 1.88
N LYS A 87 22.82 -7.56 2.61
CA LYS A 87 23.07 -7.60 4.05
C LYS A 87 21.77 -7.51 4.84
N LEU A 88 20.91 -6.53 4.49
CA LEU A 88 19.68 -6.24 5.24
C LEU A 88 18.74 -7.44 5.32
N LYS A 89 18.52 -8.16 4.21
CA LYS A 89 17.59 -9.28 4.15
C LYS A 89 18.00 -10.53 4.97
N LYS A 90 19.23 -10.57 5.47
CA LYS A 90 19.67 -11.70 6.32
C LYS A 90 18.99 -11.68 7.68
N ASP A 91 18.95 -10.49 8.27
CA ASP A 91 18.51 -10.31 9.66
C ASP A 91 17.19 -9.53 9.78
N ASN A 92 16.77 -8.85 8.70
CA ASN A 92 15.58 -8.03 8.69
C ASN A 92 14.51 -8.59 7.74
N ARG A 93 13.29 -8.09 7.92
CA ARG A 93 12.17 -8.26 6.97
C ARG A 93 12.02 -7.00 6.15
N ILE A 94 11.58 -7.14 4.93
CA ILE A 94 11.46 -5.99 4.04
C ILE A 94 10.00 -5.81 3.65
N LEU A 95 9.50 -4.61 3.89
CA LEU A 95 8.20 -4.15 3.44
C LEU A 95 8.40 -3.11 2.34
N LEU A 96 7.94 -3.44 1.11
CA LEU A 96 7.99 -2.55 -0.04
C LEU A 96 6.63 -1.88 -0.27
N ILE A 97 6.60 -0.55 -0.30
CA ILE A 97 5.42 0.27 -0.56
C ILE A 97 5.54 0.87 -1.95
N ASN A 98 4.59 0.59 -2.83
CA ASN A 98 4.50 1.17 -4.17
C ASN A 98 3.40 2.23 -4.21
N ASN A 99 3.74 3.43 -4.67
CA ASN A 99 2.80 4.53 -4.75
C ASN A 99 2.69 5.06 -6.18
N GLY A 100 1.54 5.59 -6.51
CA GLY A 100 1.34 6.35 -7.73
C GLY A 100 1.51 5.55 -9.03
N ILE A 101 1.14 4.27 -9.05
CA ILE A 101 1.01 3.53 -10.31
C ILE A 101 -0.04 4.20 -11.21
N HIS A 102 -1.10 4.73 -10.59
CA HIS A 102 -2.01 5.68 -11.16
C HIS A 102 -1.88 7.00 -10.37
N PRO A 103 -1.13 7.99 -10.84
CA PRO A 103 -0.84 9.18 -10.03
C PRO A 103 -2.03 10.09 -9.71
N GLY A 104 -3.20 9.80 -10.29
CA GLY A 104 -4.47 10.36 -9.84
C GLY A 104 -4.99 9.76 -8.54
N GLU A 105 -4.40 8.67 -8.09
CA GLU A 105 -4.66 7.91 -6.87
C GLU A 105 -3.52 8.20 -5.88
N SER A 106 -3.42 9.44 -5.41
CA SER A 106 -2.24 9.97 -4.73
C SER A 106 -2.22 9.73 -3.21
N ASP A 107 -3.21 9.04 -2.65
CA ASP A 107 -3.38 8.87 -1.21
C ASP A 107 -2.13 8.24 -0.55
N GLY A 108 -1.55 7.22 -1.19
CA GLY A 108 -0.32 6.58 -0.72
C GLY A 108 0.93 7.46 -0.82
N ILE A 109 0.99 8.38 -1.80
CA ILE A 109 2.13 9.30 -1.97
C ILE A 109 2.27 10.16 -0.72
N ASP A 110 1.21 10.91 -0.37
CA ASP A 110 1.23 11.83 0.76
C ASP A 110 1.28 11.10 2.10
N ALA A 111 0.54 9.99 2.24
CA ALA A 111 0.58 9.17 3.45
C ALA A 111 1.97 8.59 3.74
N THR A 112 2.70 8.13 2.72
CA THR A 112 4.05 7.57 2.91
C THR A 112 5.07 8.65 3.24
N MET A 113 4.96 9.86 2.66
CA MET A 113 5.82 11.01 3.01
C MET A 113 5.71 11.34 4.50
N MET A 114 4.48 11.48 5.01
CA MET A 114 4.23 11.72 6.44
C MET A 114 4.75 10.57 7.32
N LEU A 115 4.48 9.32 6.92
CA LEU A 115 4.86 8.12 7.68
C LEU A 115 6.38 8.01 7.86
N PHE A 116 7.16 8.23 6.81
CA PHE A 116 8.63 8.18 6.89
C PHE A 116 9.19 9.28 7.78
N ARG A 117 8.68 10.50 7.66
CA ARG A 117 9.01 11.62 8.56
C ARG A 117 8.72 11.27 10.01
N ASP A 118 7.50 10.82 10.30
CA ASP A 118 7.04 10.58 11.66
C ASP A 118 7.83 9.46 12.35
N ILE A 119 8.31 8.47 11.59
CA ILE A 119 9.21 7.43 12.11
C ILE A 119 10.59 8.03 12.47
N VAL A 120 11.22 8.79 11.57
CA VAL A 120 12.58 9.29 11.84
C VAL A 120 12.60 10.41 12.86
N GLN A 121 11.50 11.17 13.00
CA GLN A 121 11.33 12.17 14.05
C GLN A 121 10.89 11.58 15.40
N GLY A 122 10.60 10.26 15.46
CA GLY A 122 10.20 9.60 16.69
C GLY A 122 8.75 9.89 17.11
N VAL A 123 7.92 10.46 16.24
CA VAL A 123 6.49 10.66 16.47
C VAL A 123 5.78 9.32 16.59
N ILE A 124 6.19 8.35 15.76
CA ILE A 124 5.78 6.95 15.87
C ILE A 124 7.01 6.07 16.07
N LYS A 125 6.79 4.94 16.74
CA LYS A 125 7.85 3.98 17.04
C LYS A 125 8.45 3.41 15.76
N ALA A 126 9.76 3.56 15.59
CA ALA A 126 10.49 2.97 14.50
C ALA A 126 10.53 1.43 14.60
N PRO A 127 10.33 0.70 13.49
CA PRO A 127 10.52 -0.74 13.44
C PRO A 127 12.00 -1.08 13.63
N LYS A 128 12.29 -2.16 14.37
CA LYS A 128 13.66 -2.59 14.67
C LYS A 128 14.18 -3.64 13.68
N ASN A 129 13.29 -4.54 13.26
CA ASN A 129 13.62 -5.71 12.44
C ASN A 129 12.99 -5.63 11.04
N THR A 130 12.32 -4.52 10.74
CA THR A 130 11.67 -4.30 9.44
C THR A 130 12.28 -3.10 8.74
N ILE A 131 12.79 -3.34 7.55
CA ILE A 131 13.26 -2.29 6.63
C ILE A 131 12.06 -1.85 5.79
N LEU A 132 11.82 -0.55 5.75
CA LEU A 132 10.79 0.02 4.89
C LEU A 132 11.44 0.53 3.60
N VAL A 133 10.87 0.13 2.48
CA VAL A 133 11.28 0.63 1.16
C VAL A 133 10.05 1.20 0.48
N THR A 134 10.16 2.37 -0.11
CA THR A 134 9.07 2.90 -0.93
C THR A 134 9.55 3.28 -2.33
N ILE A 135 8.70 3.04 -3.31
CA ILE A 135 8.75 3.70 -4.62
C ILE A 135 7.84 4.92 -4.49
N PRO A 136 8.38 6.15 -4.37
CA PRO A 136 7.58 7.34 -4.06
C PRO A 136 6.49 7.61 -5.10
N ILE A 137 6.83 7.50 -6.38
CA ILE A 137 5.91 7.63 -7.51
C ILE A 137 6.37 6.69 -8.63
N TYR A 138 5.64 5.57 -8.83
CA TYR A 138 6.00 4.59 -9.85
C TYR A 138 5.75 5.09 -11.28
N ASN A 139 4.60 5.72 -11.53
CA ASN A 139 4.26 6.29 -12.83
C ASN A 139 4.69 7.75 -12.90
N VAL A 140 5.99 7.98 -13.05
CA VAL A 140 6.55 9.33 -13.16
C VAL A 140 5.93 10.11 -14.32
N GLY A 141 5.77 9.51 -15.50
CA GLY A 141 5.20 10.18 -16.67
C GLY A 141 3.76 10.63 -16.45
N GLY A 142 2.94 9.81 -15.83
CA GLY A 142 1.57 10.16 -15.46
C GLY A 142 1.51 11.25 -14.38
N SER A 143 2.45 11.26 -13.43
CA SER A 143 2.50 12.27 -12.36
C SER A 143 2.87 13.66 -12.89
N LEU A 144 3.64 13.74 -13.97
CA LEU A 144 3.98 15.00 -14.65
C LEU A 144 2.81 15.56 -15.47
N ASN A 145 1.84 14.73 -15.85
CA ASN A 145 0.64 15.13 -16.59
C ASN A 145 -0.53 15.42 -15.63
N ARG A 146 -0.43 16.54 -14.91
CA ARG A 146 -1.41 16.92 -13.89
C ARG A 146 -2.67 17.53 -14.51
N ASN A 147 -3.81 17.19 -13.89
CA ASN A 147 -5.13 17.66 -14.30
C ASN A 147 -6.12 17.60 -13.11
N SER A 148 -7.35 18.03 -13.34
CA SER A 148 -8.45 17.99 -12.36
C SER A 148 -9.72 17.31 -12.89
N GLY A 149 -9.70 16.75 -14.10
CA GLY A 149 -10.91 16.29 -14.79
C GLY A 149 -10.97 14.81 -15.16
N THR A 150 -9.84 14.09 -15.13
CA THR A 150 -9.80 12.69 -15.60
C THR A 150 -10.36 11.68 -14.61
N ARG A 151 -10.65 12.07 -13.37
CA ARG A 151 -11.27 11.25 -12.32
C ARG A 151 -12.51 11.98 -11.78
N THR A 152 -13.51 12.11 -12.62
CA THR A 152 -14.68 12.99 -12.45
C THR A 152 -15.49 12.73 -11.18
N ASN A 153 -15.53 11.50 -10.67
CA ASN A 153 -16.26 11.15 -9.46
C ASN A 153 -15.39 11.14 -8.19
N GLN A 154 -14.07 11.34 -8.33
CA GLN A 154 -13.17 11.30 -7.18
C GLN A 154 -13.25 12.61 -6.39
N ASN A 155 -13.44 12.49 -5.08
CA ASN A 155 -13.52 13.62 -4.16
C ASN A 155 -12.10 14.09 -3.75
N GLY A 156 -11.50 14.93 -4.61
CA GLY A 156 -10.13 15.44 -4.42
C GLY A 156 -9.02 14.43 -4.75
N PRO A 157 -7.77 14.90 -4.71
CA PRO A 157 -7.32 16.29 -4.48
C PRO A 157 -7.65 17.24 -5.62
N LYS A 158 -7.40 18.56 -5.45
CA LYS A 158 -7.70 19.59 -6.45
C LYS A 158 -7.04 19.37 -7.81
N SER A 159 -5.82 18.83 -7.80
CA SER A 159 -5.06 18.50 -9.01
C SER A 159 -4.24 17.24 -8.75
N TYR A 160 -4.17 16.36 -9.74
CA TYR A 160 -3.59 15.03 -9.62
C TYR A 160 -3.01 14.56 -10.96
N GLY A 161 -2.23 13.50 -10.96
CA GLY A 161 -1.63 12.96 -12.18
C GLY A 161 -2.60 12.14 -13.05
N PHE A 162 -2.15 11.78 -14.22
CA PHE A 162 -2.88 10.99 -15.21
C PHE A 162 -2.63 9.49 -15.03
N ARG A 163 -3.62 8.65 -15.38
CA ARG A 163 -3.55 7.19 -15.23
C ARG A 163 -2.46 6.53 -16.06
N GLY A 164 -2.38 6.88 -17.36
CA GLY A 164 -1.41 6.34 -18.28
C GLY A 164 0.00 6.88 -18.01
N ASN A 165 1.03 6.10 -18.35
CA ASN A 165 2.41 6.57 -18.30
C ASN A 165 2.71 7.52 -19.49
N ALA A 166 3.97 7.94 -19.66
CA ALA A 166 4.38 8.83 -20.76
C ALA A 166 4.07 8.29 -22.17
N ARG A 167 3.85 6.98 -22.32
CA ARG A 167 3.41 6.32 -23.54
C ARG A 167 1.92 5.94 -23.55
N ASN A 168 1.17 6.43 -22.57
CA ASN A 168 -0.25 6.13 -22.34
C ASN A 168 -0.54 4.63 -22.08
N TYR A 169 0.42 3.90 -21.48
CA TYR A 169 0.18 2.54 -21.00
C TYR A 169 -0.28 2.53 -19.55
N ASP A 170 -1.18 1.61 -19.23
CA ASP A 170 -1.59 1.31 -17.86
C ASP A 170 -0.54 0.37 -17.20
N LEU A 171 0.28 0.91 -16.30
CA LEU A 171 1.33 0.14 -15.63
C LEU A 171 0.78 -0.99 -14.76
N ASN A 172 -0.49 -0.89 -14.28
CA ASN A 172 -1.16 -1.97 -13.56
C ASN A 172 -1.70 -3.06 -14.51
N ARG A 173 -1.14 -3.18 -15.71
CA ARG A 173 -1.33 -4.27 -16.67
C ARG A 173 0.00 -4.81 -17.17
N ASP A 174 1.13 -4.31 -16.66
CA ASP A 174 2.45 -4.51 -17.24
C ASP A 174 3.45 -5.28 -16.36
N PHE A 175 3.10 -5.66 -15.14
CA PHE A 175 4.04 -6.28 -14.21
C PHE A 175 4.79 -7.48 -14.80
N ILE A 176 4.08 -8.53 -15.23
CA ILE A 176 4.73 -9.71 -15.84
C ILE A 176 5.15 -9.48 -17.30
N LYS A 177 4.49 -8.55 -18.01
CA LYS A 177 4.77 -8.29 -19.41
C LYS A 177 6.07 -7.54 -19.59
N SER A 178 6.36 -6.59 -18.69
CA SER A 178 7.58 -5.75 -18.71
C SER A 178 7.83 -5.05 -20.07
N ASP A 179 6.77 -4.53 -20.70
CA ASP A 179 6.85 -3.84 -21.98
C ASP A 179 7.44 -2.42 -21.84
N THR A 180 7.19 -1.78 -20.69
CA THR A 180 7.61 -0.41 -20.40
C THR A 180 8.97 -0.36 -19.68
N LYS A 181 9.67 0.78 -19.78
CA LYS A 181 10.86 1.03 -18.97
C LYS A 181 10.52 1.04 -17.48
N ASN A 182 9.35 1.58 -17.12
CA ASN A 182 8.84 1.54 -15.76
C ASN A 182 8.79 0.11 -15.22
N ALA A 183 8.15 -0.82 -15.92
CA ALA A 183 8.00 -2.21 -15.47
C ALA A 183 9.35 -2.94 -15.38
N LYS A 184 10.27 -2.70 -16.32
CA LYS A 184 11.63 -3.25 -16.26
C LYS A 184 12.41 -2.74 -15.05
N THR A 185 12.29 -1.44 -14.74
CA THR A 185 12.93 -0.85 -13.56
C THR A 185 12.25 -1.35 -12.27
N PHE A 186 10.92 -1.49 -12.25
CA PHE A 186 10.22 -2.11 -11.12
C PHE A 186 10.69 -3.54 -10.86
N ALA A 187 10.79 -4.37 -11.91
CA ALA A 187 11.29 -5.74 -11.77
C ALA A 187 12.71 -5.75 -11.16
N LYS A 188 13.61 -4.84 -11.63
CA LYS A 188 14.94 -4.68 -11.04
C LYS A 188 14.85 -4.33 -9.54
N ILE A 189 14.00 -3.37 -9.14
CA ILE A 189 13.77 -2.99 -7.75
C ILE A 189 13.27 -4.20 -6.96
N PHE A 190 12.21 -4.86 -7.43
CA PHE A 190 11.58 -5.97 -6.73
C PHE A 190 12.55 -7.13 -6.46
N HIS A 191 13.36 -7.49 -7.45
CA HIS A 191 14.34 -8.57 -7.31
C HIS A 191 15.58 -8.17 -6.49
N MET A 192 15.96 -6.90 -6.49
CA MET A 192 17.00 -6.36 -5.61
C MET A 192 16.54 -6.35 -4.15
N VAL A 193 15.34 -5.85 -3.89
CA VAL A 193 14.74 -5.68 -2.56
C VAL A 193 14.27 -7.03 -1.99
N GLN A 194 13.69 -7.90 -2.80
CA GLN A 194 13.10 -9.20 -2.42
C GLN A 194 12.14 -9.09 -1.22
N PRO A 195 11.08 -8.28 -1.29
CA PRO A 195 10.26 -7.96 -0.15
C PRO A 195 9.50 -9.17 0.42
N ASP A 196 9.35 -9.21 1.74
CA ASP A 196 8.50 -10.18 2.43
C ASP A 196 7.03 -9.78 2.32
N VAL A 197 6.77 -8.48 2.41
CA VAL A 197 5.46 -7.87 2.29
C VAL A 197 5.51 -6.75 1.25
N PHE A 198 4.47 -6.65 0.44
CA PHE A 198 4.34 -5.63 -0.59
C PHE A 198 2.98 -4.93 -0.46
N ILE A 199 2.98 -3.61 -0.47
CA ILE A 199 1.78 -2.77 -0.47
C ILE A 199 1.74 -1.95 -1.75
N ASP A 200 0.61 -1.97 -2.45
CA ASP A 200 0.34 -1.16 -3.64
C ASP A 200 -0.86 -0.25 -3.38
N ASN A 201 -0.64 1.06 -3.32
CA ASN A 201 -1.66 2.03 -2.95
C ASN A 201 -2.46 2.52 -4.15
N HIS A 202 -3.79 2.37 -4.06
CA HIS A 202 -4.78 2.71 -5.08
C HIS A 202 -6.00 3.44 -4.53
N VAL A 203 -6.87 3.89 -5.44
CA VAL A 203 -8.20 4.42 -5.14
C VAL A 203 -9.23 3.69 -5.98
N SER A 204 -10.19 3.03 -5.34
CA SER A 204 -11.23 2.25 -5.99
C SER A 204 -12.28 3.11 -6.68
N ASN A 205 -12.95 2.52 -7.66
CA ASN A 205 -14.18 3.01 -8.26
C ASN A 205 -15.28 1.95 -8.16
N GLY A 206 -16.51 2.28 -8.52
CA GLY A 206 -17.63 1.34 -8.56
C GLY A 206 -18.70 1.59 -7.51
N ALA A 207 -19.03 0.57 -6.69
CA ALA A 207 -20.11 0.66 -5.69
C ALA A 207 -19.81 1.71 -4.60
N ASP A 208 -20.88 2.34 -4.08
CA ASP A 208 -20.78 3.16 -2.87
C ASP A 208 -21.07 2.33 -1.62
N TYR A 209 -20.32 2.60 -0.55
CA TYR A 209 -20.38 1.90 0.74
C TYR A 209 -19.83 2.78 1.86
N GLN A 210 -19.96 2.32 3.12
CA GLN A 210 -19.58 3.14 4.27
C GLN A 210 -18.07 3.19 4.54
N TYR A 211 -17.31 2.20 4.08
CA TYR A 211 -15.86 2.11 4.31
C TYR A 211 -15.07 3.20 3.56
N THR A 212 -14.00 3.66 4.16
CA THR A 212 -12.96 4.45 3.48
C THR A 212 -11.90 3.56 2.86
N LEU A 213 -11.60 2.45 3.52
CA LEU A 213 -10.54 1.52 3.16
C LEU A 213 -11.12 0.21 2.64
N THR A 214 -10.54 -0.29 1.57
CA THR A 214 -10.69 -1.69 1.16
C THR A 214 -9.33 -2.29 0.86
N HIS A 215 -9.21 -3.62 0.96
CA HIS A 215 -8.00 -4.35 0.68
C HIS A 215 -8.22 -5.47 -0.33
N LEU A 216 -7.20 -5.71 -1.16
CA LEU A 216 -7.10 -6.89 -2.00
C LEU A 216 -5.76 -7.56 -1.73
N PHE A 217 -5.72 -8.49 -0.81
CA PHE A 217 -4.54 -9.31 -0.61
C PHE A 217 -4.33 -10.28 -1.79
N THR A 218 -3.07 -10.65 -2.02
CA THR A 218 -2.72 -11.82 -2.82
C THR A 218 -3.70 -12.95 -2.52
N GLN A 219 -4.29 -13.54 -3.56
CA GLN A 219 -5.32 -14.56 -3.37
C GLN A 219 -4.72 -15.81 -2.71
N HIS A 220 -5.23 -16.18 -1.54
CA HIS A 220 -4.61 -17.15 -0.64
C HIS A 220 -4.46 -18.56 -1.25
N ASN A 221 -5.43 -19.05 -2.06
CA ASN A 221 -5.28 -20.34 -2.72
C ASN A 221 -4.23 -20.31 -3.84
N LYS A 222 -4.01 -19.15 -4.47
CA LYS A 222 -2.94 -18.97 -5.47
C LYS A 222 -1.56 -18.92 -4.80
N LEU A 223 -1.46 -18.23 -3.67
CA LEU A 223 -0.26 -18.25 -2.84
C LEU A 223 0.03 -19.67 -2.35
N GLY A 224 -1.03 -20.36 -1.96
CA GLY A 224 -1.04 -21.81 -1.69
C GLY A 224 -0.40 -22.24 -0.38
N GLY A 225 -0.67 -23.50 -0.02
CA GLY A 225 -0.06 -24.18 1.13
C GLY A 225 -0.14 -23.40 2.44
N VAL A 226 0.84 -23.62 3.28
CA VAL A 226 0.91 -23.02 4.62
C VAL A 226 0.99 -21.48 4.61
N LEU A 227 1.56 -20.90 3.56
CA LEU A 227 1.69 -19.44 3.45
C LEU A 227 0.35 -18.81 3.10
N GLY A 228 -0.42 -19.40 2.17
CA GLY A 228 -1.75 -18.93 1.82
C GLY A 228 -2.74 -19.06 2.98
N ASP A 229 -2.69 -20.17 3.70
CA ASP A 229 -3.51 -20.39 4.89
C ASP A 229 -3.18 -19.37 6.00
N TYR A 230 -1.90 -19.08 6.21
CA TYR A 230 -1.46 -18.08 7.19
C TYR A 230 -1.91 -16.67 6.82
N LEU A 231 -1.81 -16.29 5.55
CA LEU A 231 -2.32 -15.02 5.07
C LEU A 231 -3.83 -14.89 5.36
N HIS A 232 -4.60 -15.92 5.00
CA HIS A 232 -6.07 -15.88 5.10
C HIS A 232 -6.58 -15.91 6.54
N ASN A 233 -5.98 -16.76 7.39
CA ASN A 233 -6.50 -17.03 8.73
C ASN A 233 -5.88 -16.15 9.83
N GLU A 234 -4.71 -15.53 9.55
CA GLU A 234 -3.96 -14.78 10.58
C GLU A 234 -3.71 -13.33 10.16
N ILE A 235 -3.03 -13.09 9.02
CA ILE A 235 -2.58 -11.75 8.66
C ILE A 235 -3.76 -10.83 8.32
N MET A 236 -4.69 -11.30 7.46
CA MET A 236 -5.86 -10.50 7.07
C MET A 236 -6.73 -10.13 8.27
N PRO A 237 -7.17 -11.09 9.12
CA PRO A 237 -7.97 -10.77 10.31
C PRO A 237 -7.24 -9.88 11.31
N GLN A 238 -5.90 -10.02 11.43
CA GLN A 238 -5.11 -9.16 12.32
C GLN A 238 -5.10 -7.71 11.84
N LEU A 239 -4.99 -7.46 10.53
CA LEU A 239 -5.06 -6.11 9.96
C LEU A 239 -6.45 -5.50 10.18
N GLU A 240 -7.51 -6.24 9.84
CA GLU A 240 -8.90 -5.80 9.99
C GLU A 240 -9.18 -5.40 11.45
N LYS A 241 -8.83 -6.26 12.40
CA LYS A 241 -8.99 -5.98 13.84
C LYS A 241 -8.16 -4.78 14.33
N LYS A 242 -6.93 -4.61 13.83
CA LYS A 242 -6.08 -3.47 14.20
C LYS A 242 -6.66 -2.14 13.72
N LEU A 243 -7.24 -2.13 12.54
CA LEU A 243 -7.87 -0.93 11.97
C LEU A 243 -9.21 -0.63 12.64
N GLU A 244 -10.04 -1.65 12.88
CA GLU A 244 -11.30 -1.50 13.64
C GLU A 244 -11.06 -0.89 15.03
N ALA A 245 -9.99 -1.31 15.73
CA ALA A 245 -9.63 -0.76 17.04
C ALA A 245 -9.19 0.73 17.02
N LYS A 246 -9.00 1.30 15.81
CA LYS A 246 -8.66 2.69 15.57
C LYS A 246 -9.78 3.46 14.83
N ASP A 247 -10.99 2.91 14.85
CA ASP A 247 -12.17 3.45 14.14
C ASP A 247 -12.00 3.54 12.60
N TRP A 248 -11.12 2.71 12.04
CA TRP A 248 -10.95 2.55 10.60
C TRP A 248 -11.49 1.19 10.14
N ASP A 249 -12.79 1.15 9.88
CA ASP A 249 -13.39 -0.05 9.27
C ASP A 249 -12.79 -0.32 7.90
N ILE A 250 -12.51 -1.60 7.61
CA ILE A 250 -12.00 -2.06 6.32
C ILE A 250 -12.75 -3.32 5.86
N THR A 251 -12.85 -3.51 4.57
CA THR A 251 -13.48 -4.71 3.95
C THR A 251 -12.65 -5.16 2.74
N PRO A 252 -12.79 -6.41 2.28
CA PRO A 252 -12.24 -6.79 0.98
C PRO A 252 -12.75 -5.89 -0.15
N TYR A 253 -11.92 -5.66 -1.16
CA TYR A 253 -12.24 -4.85 -2.33
C TYR A 253 -13.60 -5.24 -2.94
N VAL A 254 -14.48 -4.24 -3.04
CA VAL A 254 -15.86 -4.42 -3.48
C VAL A 254 -15.91 -4.48 -5.01
N ASN A 255 -15.61 -5.65 -5.56
CA ASN A 255 -15.57 -5.90 -7.00
C ASN A 255 -17.00 -5.97 -7.60
N VAL A 256 -17.71 -4.84 -7.55
CA VAL A 256 -19.11 -4.71 -8.00
C VAL A 256 -19.28 -3.46 -8.87
N PHE A 257 -19.83 -3.68 -10.07
CA PHE A 257 -20.09 -2.61 -11.04
C PHE A 257 -21.52 -2.71 -11.57
N ASN A 258 -22.19 -1.56 -11.73
CA ASN A 258 -23.54 -1.42 -12.29
C ASN A 258 -24.66 -2.19 -11.54
N ARG A 259 -24.39 -2.63 -10.31
CA ARG A 259 -25.36 -3.25 -9.41
C ARG A 259 -24.96 -2.95 -7.96
N THR A 260 -25.87 -3.18 -7.01
CA THR A 260 -25.55 -3.09 -5.58
C THR A 260 -24.80 -4.34 -5.09
N PRO A 261 -23.98 -4.25 -4.03
CA PRO A 261 -23.26 -5.41 -3.48
C PRO A 261 -24.15 -6.40 -2.71
N GLU A 262 -25.42 -6.09 -2.45
CA GLU A 262 -26.35 -6.88 -1.62
C GLU A 262 -26.52 -8.34 -2.08
N SER A 263 -26.36 -8.63 -3.37
CA SER A 263 -26.39 -10.00 -3.90
C SER A 263 -25.07 -10.76 -3.69
N GLY A 264 -24.13 -10.20 -2.95
CA GLY A 264 -22.79 -10.74 -2.77
C GLY A 264 -21.87 -10.45 -3.97
N PHE A 265 -20.58 -10.74 -3.80
CA PHE A 265 -19.57 -10.52 -4.82
C PHE A 265 -18.41 -11.49 -4.67
N SER A 266 -17.51 -11.48 -5.64
CA SER A 266 -16.31 -12.31 -5.63
C SER A 266 -15.06 -11.47 -5.48
N GLN A 267 -14.01 -12.08 -4.92
CA GLN A 267 -12.67 -11.49 -4.94
C GLN A 267 -12.25 -11.25 -6.40
N PHE A 268 -11.59 -10.12 -6.63
CA PHE A 268 -11.01 -9.80 -7.92
C PHE A 268 -9.95 -10.84 -8.30
N LYS A 269 -9.95 -11.27 -9.56
CA LYS A 269 -8.97 -12.23 -10.07
C LYS A 269 -7.71 -11.48 -10.53
N ASP A 270 -6.74 -11.38 -9.67
CA ASP A 270 -5.44 -10.78 -9.92
C ASP A 270 -4.52 -11.74 -10.70
N SER A 271 -4.44 -11.59 -12.01
CA SER A 271 -3.40 -12.28 -12.80
C SER A 271 -2.03 -11.62 -12.59
N PRO A 272 -0.90 -12.24 -12.99
CA PRO A 272 0.44 -11.65 -12.86
C PRO A 272 0.66 -10.33 -13.64
N ARG A 273 -0.34 -9.86 -14.38
CA ARG A 273 -0.34 -8.52 -14.98
C ARG A 273 -0.55 -7.41 -13.94
N TYR A 274 -1.16 -7.75 -12.79
CA TYR A 274 -1.40 -6.88 -11.63
C TYR A 274 -0.33 -7.11 -10.57
N SER A 275 -0.13 -6.14 -9.71
CA SER A 275 0.90 -6.16 -8.67
C SER A 275 0.79 -7.36 -7.72
N THR A 276 -0.39 -7.59 -7.14
CA THR A 276 -0.61 -8.71 -6.20
C THR A 276 -0.51 -10.08 -6.87
N GLY A 277 -0.91 -10.18 -8.15
CA GLY A 277 -0.73 -11.39 -8.94
C GLY A 277 0.73 -11.65 -9.32
N TYR A 278 1.52 -10.59 -9.54
CA TYR A 278 2.96 -10.69 -9.79
C TYR A 278 3.70 -11.13 -8.52
N THR A 279 3.42 -10.51 -7.39
CA THR A 279 4.07 -10.84 -6.11
C THR A 279 3.80 -12.28 -5.67
N THR A 280 2.65 -12.86 -6.05
CA THR A 280 2.31 -14.28 -5.82
C THR A 280 3.37 -15.22 -6.40
N LEU A 281 3.93 -14.91 -7.57
CA LEU A 281 4.95 -15.75 -8.22
C LEU A 281 6.22 -15.90 -7.39
N PHE A 282 6.45 -15.00 -6.44
CA PHE A 282 7.64 -14.95 -5.58
C PHE A 282 7.31 -15.21 -4.11
N ASN A 283 6.14 -15.78 -3.82
CA ASN A 283 5.66 -16.01 -2.45
C ASN A 283 5.75 -14.76 -1.55
N THR A 284 5.63 -13.57 -2.12
CA THR A 284 5.55 -12.31 -1.38
C THR A 284 4.11 -12.03 -0.99
N LEU A 285 3.86 -11.68 0.27
CA LEU A 285 2.53 -11.27 0.73
C LEU A 285 2.19 -9.90 0.14
N GLY A 286 1.46 -9.89 -0.97
CA GLY A 286 1.03 -8.67 -1.64
C GLY A 286 -0.32 -8.19 -1.10
N MET A 287 -0.46 -6.88 -0.95
CA MET A 287 -1.73 -6.23 -0.64
C MET A 287 -1.90 -4.99 -1.52
N MET A 288 -3.01 -4.90 -2.21
CA MET A 288 -3.46 -3.67 -2.83
C MET A 288 -4.41 -2.98 -1.85
N VAL A 289 -4.12 -1.73 -1.54
CA VAL A 289 -5.02 -0.83 -0.81
C VAL A 289 -5.88 -0.12 -1.84
N GLU A 290 -7.20 -0.11 -1.62
CA GLU A 290 -8.14 0.55 -2.51
C GLU A 290 -9.02 1.47 -1.67
N THR A 291 -8.65 2.75 -1.56
CA THR A 291 -9.46 3.73 -0.84
C THR A 291 -10.69 4.11 -1.64
N HIS A 292 -11.76 4.49 -0.98
CA HIS A 292 -13.04 4.78 -1.65
C HIS A 292 -13.04 6.18 -2.26
N MET A 293 -13.11 6.28 -3.60
CA MET A 293 -13.01 7.53 -4.35
C MET A 293 -14.02 8.62 -3.95
N LEU A 294 -15.19 8.25 -3.45
CA LEU A 294 -16.24 9.21 -3.05
C LEU A 294 -15.99 9.83 -1.66
N LYS A 295 -15.09 9.25 -0.85
CA LYS A 295 -14.70 9.81 0.45
C LYS A 295 -13.76 11.01 0.25
N PRO A 296 -13.78 12.01 1.16
CA PRO A 296 -12.87 13.16 1.09
C PRO A 296 -11.40 12.75 1.00
N TYR A 297 -10.60 13.47 0.23
CA TYR A 297 -9.18 13.18 0.05
C TYR A 297 -8.43 13.08 1.37
N LYS A 298 -8.66 14.03 2.29
CA LYS A 298 -8.07 14.03 3.62
C LYS A 298 -8.30 12.71 4.35
N GLN A 299 -9.55 12.26 4.40
CA GLN A 299 -9.93 11.00 5.07
C GLN A 299 -9.25 9.78 4.43
N ARG A 300 -9.11 9.76 3.09
CA ARG A 300 -8.45 8.65 2.39
C ARG A 300 -6.96 8.58 2.68
N VAL A 301 -6.27 9.73 2.71
CA VAL A 301 -4.84 9.81 3.06
C VAL A 301 -4.61 9.37 4.51
N GLU A 302 -5.40 9.89 5.46
CA GLU A 302 -5.33 9.53 6.88
C GLU A 302 -5.58 8.03 7.10
N GLY A 303 -6.58 7.45 6.42
CA GLY A 303 -6.86 6.02 6.49
C GLY A 303 -5.71 5.18 5.89
N THR A 304 -5.14 5.60 4.75
CA THR A 304 -3.97 4.95 4.14
C THR A 304 -2.76 4.98 5.06
N TYR A 305 -2.53 6.10 5.75
CA TYR A 305 -1.46 6.23 6.74
C TYR A 305 -1.63 5.22 7.89
N GLU A 306 -2.81 5.14 8.50
CA GLU A 306 -3.08 4.19 9.59
C GLU A 306 -3.03 2.73 9.14
N LEU A 307 -3.45 2.44 7.90
CA LEU A 307 -3.33 1.11 7.32
C LEU A 307 -1.86 0.70 7.15
N MET A 308 -1.03 1.56 6.55
CA MET A 308 0.40 1.28 6.36
C MET A 308 1.12 1.12 7.71
N LYS A 309 0.82 1.97 8.69
CA LYS A 309 1.34 1.86 10.05
C LYS A 309 0.95 0.52 10.69
N SER A 310 -0.29 0.07 10.54
CA SER A 310 -0.75 -1.23 11.03
C SER A 310 -0.04 -2.39 10.35
N MET A 311 0.22 -2.32 9.04
CA MET A 311 0.99 -3.34 8.31
C MET A 311 2.46 -3.36 8.69
N ILE A 312 3.07 -2.21 9.00
CA ILE A 312 4.44 -2.14 9.55
C ILE A 312 4.50 -2.87 10.89
N GLU A 313 3.54 -2.61 11.80
CA GLU A 313 3.47 -3.29 13.09
C GLU A 313 3.26 -4.82 12.95
N ILE A 314 2.46 -5.25 11.97
CA ILE A 314 2.27 -6.68 11.67
C ILE A 314 3.56 -7.27 11.11
N THR A 315 4.21 -6.61 10.16
CA THR A 315 5.48 -7.08 9.58
C THR A 315 6.57 -7.17 10.65
N GLU A 316 6.65 -6.20 11.55
CA GLU A 316 7.61 -6.20 12.66
C GLU A 316 7.40 -7.37 13.62
N THR A 317 6.16 -7.74 13.90
CA THR A 317 5.83 -8.80 14.87
C THR A 317 5.73 -10.20 14.25
N GLN A 318 5.33 -10.30 12.99
CA GLN A 318 5.07 -11.57 12.29
C GLN A 318 6.11 -11.88 11.19
N GLY A 319 7.02 -10.96 10.92
CA GLY A 319 7.91 -11.03 9.76
C GLY A 319 8.82 -12.26 9.75
N GLU A 320 9.31 -12.71 10.91
CA GLU A 320 10.08 -13.95 11.01
C GLU A 320 9.26 -15.15 10.55
N LYS A 321 8.02 -15.26 11.04
CA LYS A 321 7.09 -16.31 10.64
C LYS A 321 6.74 -16.24 9.15
N ILE A 322 6.50 -15.05 8.63
CA ILE A 322 6.26 -14.82 7.18
C ILE A 322 7.45 -15.34 6.38
N SER A 323 8.68 -14.98 6.73
CA SER A 323 9.90 -15.43 6.04
C SER A 323 10.10 -16.95 6.09
N GLU A 324 9.87 -17.55 7.25
CA GLU A 324 9.91 -19.02 7.42
C GLU A 324 8.89 -19.71 6.49
N LEU A 325 7.65 -19.25 6.48
CA LEU A 325 6.58 -19.84 5.67
C LEU A 325 6.81 -19.62 4.17
N ARG A 326 7.38 -18.48 3.77
CA ARG A 326 7.80 -18.22 2.37
C ARG A 326 8.84 -19.26 1.92
N LYS A 327 9.88 -19.48 2.73
CA LYS A 327 10.92 -20.48 2.44
C LYS A 327 10.32 -21.90 2.34
N LYS A 328 9.43 -22.25 3.28
CA LYS A 328 8.73 -23.53 3.26
C LYS A 328 7.86 -23.68 2.00
N GLN A 329 7.15 -22.62 1.59
CA GLN A 329 6.34 -22.65 0.37
C GLN A 329 7.22 -22.83 -0.88
N PHE A 330 8.37 -22.15 -0.98
CA PHE A 330 9.29 -22.35 -2.10
C PHE A 330 9.80 -23.80 -2.18
N SER A 331 10.06 -24.46 -1.03
CA SER A 331 10.54 -25.84 -1.00
C SER A 331 9.50 -26.88 -1.46
N THR A 332 8.24 -26.51 -1.64
CA THR A 332 7.21 -27.41 -2.19
C THR A 332 7.30 -27.58 -3.71
N TRP A 333 7.97 -26.64 -4.39
CA TRP A 333 8.16 -26.70 -5.83
C TRP A 333 9.39 -27.55 -6.15
N THR A 334 9.16 -28.80 -6.51
CA THR A 334 10.21 -29.77 -6.84
C THR A 334 10.00 -30.29 -8.26
N VAL A 335 11.09 -30.78 -8.86
CA VAL A 335 11.03 -31.44 -10.18
C VAL A 335 9.99 -32.57 -10.14
N GLY A 336 9.08 -32.60 -11.08
CA GLY A 336 7.98 -33.55 -11.15
C GLY A 336 6.71 -33.13 -10.41
N SER A 337 6.68 -31.95 -9.74
CA SER A 337 5.43 -31.38 -9.20
C SER A 337 4.63 -30.65 -10.26
N ASP A 338 3.33 -30.49 -10.01
CA ASP A 338 2.43 -29.73 -10.87
C ASP A 338 2.31 -28.30 -10.39
N TYR A 339 2.72 -27.33 -11.22
CA TYR A 339 2.62 -25.89 -10.95
C TYR A 339 1.34 -25.33 -11.58
N PRO A 340 0.44 -24.71 -10.79
CA PRO A 340 -0.82 -24.14 -11.30
C PRO A 340 -0.58 -22.90 -12.17
N LEU A 341 -1.13 -22.88 -13.37
CA LEU A 341 -1.04 -21.75 -14.32
C LEU A 341 -2.32 -20.93 -14.40
N ALA A 342 -3.47 -21.54 -14.17
CA ALA A 342 -4.75 -20.87 -14.29
C ALA A 342 -5.67 -21.20 -13.12
N TRP A 343 -6.53 -20.25 -12.78
CA TRP A 343 -7.40 -20.31 -11.62
C TRP A 343 -8.80 -19.82 -11.96
N LYS A 344 -9.80 -20.34 -11.28
CA LYS A 344 -11.18 -19.86 -11.30
C LYS A 344 -11.76 -19.82 -9.88
N ILE A 345 -12.82 -19.03 -9.70
CA ILE A 345 -13.57 -19.03 -8.45
C ILE A 345 -14.11 -20.42 -8.16
N ASP A 346 -13.92 -20.89 -6.94
CA ASP A 346 -14.56 -22.11 -6.44
C ASP A 346 -15.93 -21.75 -5.86
N THR A 347 -16.97 -21.90 -6.65
CA THR A 347 -18.35 -21.56 -6.28
C THR A 347 -18.94 -22.43 -5.17
N THR A 348 -18.23 -23.52 -4.79
CA THR A 348 -18.66 -24.43 -3.70
C THR A 348 -18.27 -23.89 -2.31
N LYS A 349 -17.39 -22.89 -2.26
CA LYS A 349 -16.89 -22.26 -1.03
C LYS A 349 -17.13 -20.76 -1.05
N SER A 350 -17.35 -20.18 0.11
CA SER A 350 -17.47 -18.72 0.29
C SER A 350 -17.26 -18.34 1.75
N SER A 351 -16.90 -17.09 1.99
CA SER A 351 -16.96 -16.46 3.29
C SER A 351 -18.22 -15.60 3.41
N THR A 352 -18.55 -15.21 4.63
CA THR A 352 -19.59 -14.22 4.91
C THR A 352 -18.94 -12.92 5.34
N LEU A 353 -19.35 -11.78 4.75
CA LEU A 353 -18.95 -10.46 5.15
C LEU A 353 -20.11 -9.76 5.84
N ASN A 354 -19.92 -9.26 7.04
CA ASN A 354 -20.85 -8.33 7.69
C ASN A 354 -20.61 -6.94 7.08
N PHE A 355 -21.32 -6.65 6.00
CA PHE A 355 -21.00 -5.56 5.06
C PHE A 355 -21.82 -4.31 5.39
N LYS A 356 -21.14 -3.16 5.49
CA LYS A 356 -21.70 -1.83 5.72
C LYS A 356 -21.84 -1.10 4.38
N GLY A 357 -23.05 -1.09 3.81
CA GLY A 357 -23.34 -0.49 2.50
C GLY A 357 -24.37 0.63 2.56
N PHE A 358 -24.80 1.07 1.38
CA PHE A 358 -25.92 1.98 1.17
C PHE A 358 -26.93 1.38 0.21
N GLU A 359 -28.24 1.65 0.44
CA GLU A 359 -29.27 1.26 -0.51
C GLU A 359 -29.04 1.93 -1.87
N GLY A 360 -29.32 1.20 -2.94
CA GLY A 360 -29.21 1.72 -4.30
C GLY A 360 -30.41 1.36 -5.14
N LYS A 361 -30.74 2.21 -6.11
CA LYS A 361 -31.82 1.97 -7.07
C LYS A 361 -31.40 2.36 -8.48
N ILE A 362 -31.99 1.69 -9.45
CA ILE A 362 -31.85 2.11 -10.85
C ILE A 362 -32.81 3.28 -11.10
N ILE A 363 -32.25 4.36 -11.61
CA ILE A 363 -33.01 5.55 -12.04
C ILE A 363 -32.68 5.86 -13.49
N GLU A 364 -33.53 6.63 -14.15
CA GLU A 364 -33.25 7.24 -15.45
C GLU A 364 -32.35 8.47 -15.25
N SER A 365 -31.35 8.64 -16.11
CA SER A 365 -30.47 9.81 -16.10
C SER A 365 -31.17 10.99 -16.75
N GLU A 366 -31.29 12.08 -16.06
CA GLU A 366 -31.85 13.33 -16.58
C GLU A 366 -31.06 13.91 -17.78
N LEU A 367 -29.75 13.57 -17.86
CA LEU A 367 -28.88 14.06 -18.93
C LEU A 367 -28.89 13.18 -20.18
N THR A 368 -28.97 11.86 -20.01
CA THR A 368 -28.76 10.93 -21.13
C THR A 368 -29.99 10.05 -21.43
N GLY A 369 -31.00 10.05 -20.56
CA GLY A 369 -32.13 9.12 -20.62
C GLY A 369 -31.76 7.65 -20.33
N ALA A 370 -30.48 7.34 -20.15
CA ALA A 370 -30.03 5.98 -19.89
C ALA A 370 -30.24 5.58 -18.41
N LYS A 371 -30.44 4.29 -18.17
CA LYS A 371 -30.53 3.76 -16.82
C LYS A 371 -29.17 3.85 -16.12
N ARG A 372 -29.16 4.36 -14.87
CA ARG A 372 -27.98 4.40 -14.01
C ARG A 372 -28.30 3.96 -12.58
N LEU A 373 -27.33 3.39 -11.91
CA LEU A 373 -27.40 3.10 -10.49
C LEU A 373 -27.17 4.40 -9.69
N LYS A 374 -28.03 4.67 -8.71
CA LYS A 374 -27.86 5.76 -7.74
C LYS A 374 -27.97 5.17 -6.34
N TYR A 375 -26.96 5.43 -5.53
CA TYR A 375 -26.96 5.12 -4.10
C TYR A 375 -27.62 6.23 -3.28
N ASP A 376 -28.16 5.86 -2.12
CA ASP A 376 -28.81 6.78 -1.16
C ASP A 376 -28.03 6.71 0.17
N ASN A 377 -27.13 7.67 0.37
CA ASN A 377 -26.25 7.72 1.54
C ASN A 377 -27.03 8.01 2.85
N ASN A 378 -28.31 8.41 2.76
CA ASN A 378 -29.19 8.53 3.93
C ASN A 378 -29.81 7.20 4.33
N LYS A 379 -29.54 6.12 3.60
CA LYS A 379 -30.04 4.78 3.86
C LYS A 379 -28.90 3.77 4.00
N PRO A 380 -28.11 3.89 5.09
CA PRO A 380 -27.07 2.92 5.38
C PRO A 380 -27.69 1.58 5.80
N PHE A 381 -27.00 0.50 5.51
CA PHE A 381 -27.35 -0.84 6.01
C PHE A 381 -26.10 -1.59 6.47
N THR A 382 -26.31 -2.58 7.32
CA THR A 382 -25.34 -3.62 7.66
C THR A 382 -25.99 -4.96 7.40
N LYS A 383 -25.43 -5.77 6.51
CA LYS A 383 -25.98 -7.07 6.10
C LYS A 383 -24.89 -8.10 5.89
N ASP A 384 -25.20 -9.34 6.20
CA ASP A 384 -24.33 -10.47 5.85
C ASP A 384 -24.40 -10.75 4.36
N LEU A 385 -23.29 -10.61 3.66
CA LEU A 385 -23.17 -10.84 2.24
C LEU A 385 -22.30 -12.05 1.94
N LYS A 386 -22.65 -12.80 0.91
CA LYS A 386 -21.83 -13.88 0.39
C LYS A 386 -20.60 -13.32 -0.34
N TYR A 387 -19.41 -13.73 0.09
CA TYR A 387 -18.13 -13.37 -0.51
C TYR A 387 -17.42 -14.61 -1.06
N GLN A 388 -17.24 -14.66 -2.39
CA GLN A 388 -16.60 -15.78 -3.08
C GLN A 388 -15.11 -15.52 -3.23
N ASN A 389 -14.34 -15.86 -2.22
CA ASN A 389 -12.89 -15.63 -2.11
C ASN A 389 -12.05 -16.89 -2.21
N TYR A 390 -12.65 -18.04 -2.47
CA TYR A 390 -11.91 -19.29 -2.70
C TYR A 390 -11.72 -19.52 -4.20
N PHE A 391 -10.50 -19.92 -4.56
CA PHE A 391 -10.14 -20.22 -5.94
C PHE A 391 -9.63 -21.65 -6.03
N LYS A 392 -9.82 -22.26 -7.21
CA LYS A 392 -9.25 -23.56 -7.55
C LYS A 392 -8.49 -23.49 -8.87
N SER A 393 -7.40 -24.23 -8.97
CA SER A 393 -6.64 -24.36 -10.21
C SER A 393 -7.48 -25.05 -11.30
N THR A 394 -7.25 -24.64 -12.54
CA THR A 394 -7.94 -25.21 -13.72
C THR A 394 -6.97 -25.75 -14.75
N ASN A 395 -5.72 -25.34 -14.65
CA ASN A 395 -4.64 -25.78 -15.52
C ASN A 395 -3.33 -25.75 -14.77
N SER A 396 -2.46 -26.70 -15.03
CA SER A 396 -1.12 -26.78 -14.44
C SER A 396 -0.09 -27.21 -15.48
N VAL A 397 1.15 -26.99 -15.17
CA VAL A 397 2.31 -27.52 -15.92
C VAL A 397 3.15 -28.36 -14.97
N ARG A 398 3.70 -29.45 -15.45
CA ARG A 398 4.65 -30.26 -14.71
C ARG A 398 6.06 -29.63 -14.81
N ILE A 399 6.70 -29.37 -13.70
CA ILE A 399 8.03 -28.77 -13.61
C ILE A 399 9.12 -29.82 -13.36
#